data_c3a25e03e7de081a6e43ed0a1606baab
#
_entry.id   c3a25e03e7de081a6e43ed0a1606baab
#
_cell.length_a   1.000
_cell.length_b   1.000
_cell.length_c   1.000
_cell.angle_alpha   90.00
_cell.angle_beta   90.00
_cell.angle_gamma   90.00
#
_symmetry.space_group_name_H-M   'P 1'
#
loop_
_entity.id
_entity.type
_entity.pdbx_description
1 polymer ?
#
loop_
_entity_poly.entity_id
_entity_poly.type
_entity_poly.pdbx_seq_one_letter_code
_entity_poly.pdbx_strand_id
1 'polypeptide(L)'
;MRSNPTIGAHEFEHVRASCDGAGPDWESIRIFLEVARAGSFRTAAGRLRMTGHGIARRIEQLEHQIGAVLFTRHRDGVRLTGAGHHLLSCAEQMEEASLGFVRRRGMLAQPLRGEIRIACTEGLGTFWVTPRLLEFARAHPQILVDLRCSMQRPDDLVARAEADLAIQIEQPVPRDLITRRIGRMHIVPCASKSYIDTYGLPKSKQEIDERHRIVLMFADQGKALDLYNQQYPERSQTGFVAMRTNVSTALYAAIVSGLAVGWLPTYCFAIGASVIPLDIDWVYSFDIWLSYHPDLGQVPRVRRMIDWAIEQFDPQKCPWFREDFIHPTAFEKYLRKGSPGEIDAAFGRQKKEPQG
;
A
#
# COMPACT_ATOMS: atom_id res chain seq x y z
N MET A 1 27.42 -13.53 55.35
CA MET A 1 28.31 -14.28 54.46
C MET A 1 27.53 -15.43 53.86
N ARG A 2 27.02 -15.28 52.66
CA ARG A 2 26.54 -16.38 51.81
C ARG A 2 27.05 -16.11 50.39
N SER A 3 27.95 -16.97 49.96
CA SER A 3 28.67 -16.97 48.69
C SER A 3 27.73 -17.14 47.51
N ASN A 4 27.89 -16.27 46.52
CA ASN A 4 27.26 -16.34 45.21
C ASN A 4 27.97 -17.42 44.37
N PRO A 5 27.28 -18.33 43.66
CA PRO A 5 27.95 -19.29 42.81
C PRO A 5 28.35 -18.58 41.49
N THR A 6 29.63 -18.60 41.21
CA THR A 6 30.26 -18.24 39.95
C THR A 6 29.75 -19.19 38.87
N ILE A 7 28.98 -18.69 37.89
CA ILE A 7 28.59 -19.45 36.69
C ILE A 7 29.85 -19.70 35.90
N GLY A 8 30.19 -20.99 35.68
CA GLY A 8 31.47 -21.42 35.17
C GLY A 8 31.69 -21.05 33.67
N ALA A 9 32.91 -20.67 33.38
CA ALA A 9 33.43 -20.38 32.06
C ALA A 9 33.34 -21.55 31.05
N HIS A 10 32.99 -22.75 31.49
CA HIS A 10 32.89 -23.94 30.63
C HIS A 10 31.62 -24.01 29.76
N GLU A 11 30.53 -23.28 30.05
CA GLU A 11 29.34 -23.28 29.21
C GLU A 11 29.50 -22.42 27.93
N PHE A 12 30.40 -21.44 27.94
CA PHE A 12 30.69 -20.63 26.76
C PHE A 12 31.67 -21.26 25.76
N GLU A 13 32.46 -22.25 26.20
CA GLU A 13 33.37 -22.99 25.29
C GLU A 13 32.64 -23.99 24.41
N HIS A 14 31.54 -24.63 24.89
CA HIS A 14 30.75 -25.53 24.05
C HIS A 14 29.95 -24.84 22.94
N VAL A 15 29.58 -23.58 23.11
CA VAL A 15 28.91 -22.78 22.06
C VAL A 15 29.89 -22.31 20.97
N ARG A 16 31.18 -22.14 21.33
CA ARG A 16 32.24 -21.79 20.34
C ARG A 16 32.73 -22.97 19.50
N ALA A 17 32.72 -24.16 20.05
CA ALA A 17 33.23 -25.36 19.34
C ALA A 17 32.31 -25.88 18.23
N SER A 18 31.06 -25.41 18.14
CA SER A 18 30.12 -25.75 17.06
C SER A 18 30.08 -24.72 15.91
N CYS A 19 30.90 -23.65 15.96
CA CYS A 19 30.95 -22.61 14.92
C CYS A 19 32.08 -22.75 13.89
N ASP A 20 32.87 -23.83 13.93
CA ASP A 20 33.94 -24.10 12.98
C ASP A 20 33.50 -24.77 11.67
N GLY A 21 32.23 -25.07 11.50
CA GLY A 21 31.58 -25.35 10.20
C GLY A 21 30.72 -24.13 9.82
N ALA A 22 30.95 -23.56 8.66
CA ALA A 22 30.18 -22.44 8.15
C ALA A 22 28.68 -22.71 8.30
N GLY A 23 28.04 -22.12 9.31
CA GLY A 23 26.60 -22.17 9.52
C GLY A 23 25.85 -21.61 8.30
N PRO A 24 24.53 -21.80 8.22
CA PRO A 24 23.74 -21.33 7.08
C PRO A 24 23.93 -19.82 6.89
N ASP A 25 24.21 -19.42 5.66
CA ASP A 25 24.36 -18.01 5.32
C ASP A 25 22.98 -17.30 5.35
N TRP A 26 23.00 -15.98 5.55
CA TRP A 26 21.80 -15.15 5.59
C TRP A 26 20.95 -15.29 4.32
N GLU A 27 21.55 -15.42 3.15
CA GLU A 27 20.84 -15.55 1.88
C GLU A 27 20.03 -16.86 1.83
N SER A 28 20.59 -17.97 2.33
CA SER A 28 19.88 -19.25 2.43
C SER A 28 18.70 -19.18 3.39
N ILE A 29 18.86 -18.46 4.52
CA ILE A 29 17.76 -18.24 5.49
C ILE A 29 16.67 -17.35 4.88
N ARG A 30 17.03 -16.32 4.15
CA ARG A 30 16.09 -15.44 3.44
C ARG A 30 15.29 -16.21 2.39
N ILE A 31 15.93 -17.11 1.65
CA ILE A 31 15.26 -17.99 0.68
C ILE A 31 14.28 -18.93 1.40
N PHE A 32 14.67 -19.51 2.53
CA PHE A 32 13.80 -20.35 3.36
C PHE A 32 12.53 -19.60 3.79
N LEU A 33 12.68 -18.39 4.32
CA LEU A 33 11.56 -17.53 4.72
C LEU A 33 10.61 -17.23 3.55
N GLU A 34 11.15 -16.88 2.38
CA GLU A 34 10.33 -16.54 1.23
C GLU A 34 9.58 -17.77 0.69
N VAL A 35 10.20 -18.95 0.70
CA VAL A 35 9.54 -20.20 0.32
C VAL A 35 8.44 -20.58 1.33
N ALA A 36 8.68 -20.40 2.63
CA ALA A 36 7.68 -20.65 3.66
C ALA A 36 6.44 -19.76 3.50
N ARG A 37 6.65 -18.48 3.17
CA ARG A 37 5.57 -17.51 2.93
C ARG A 37 4.83 -17.73 1.61
N ALA A 38 5.56 -18.13 0.58
CA ALA A 38 4.99 -18.33 -0.75
C ALA A 38 4.28 -19.67 -0.92
N GLY A 39 4.58 -20.68 -0.09
CA GLY A 39 4.07 -22.04 -0.20
C GLY A 39 4.48 -22.74 -1.51
N SER A 40 5.39 -22.16 -2.30
CA SER A 40 5.79 -22.67 -3.61
C SER A 40 7.17 -22.15 -4.01
N PHE A 41 8.07 -23.05 -4.46
CA PHE A 41 9.37 -22.67 -5.02
C PHE A 41 9.24 -21.74 -6.24
N ARG A 42 8.25 -21.97 -7.09
CA ARG A 42 8.00 -21.17 -8.28
C ARG A 42 7.58 -19.73 -7.91
N THR A 43 6.70 -19.58 -6.95
CA THR A 43 6.23 -18.27 -6.49
C THR A 43 7.36 -17.50 -5.79
N ALA A 44 8.12 -18.17 -4.91
CA ALA A 44 9.29 -17.58 -4.25
C ALA A 44 10.37 -17.14 -5.26
N ALA A 45 10.60 -17.95 -6.31
CA ALA A 45 11.56 -17.64 -7.36
C ALA A 45 11.22 -16.33 -8.09
N GLY A 46 9.95 -16.08 -8.39
CA GLY A 46 9.49 -14.83 -9.00
C GLY A 46 9.78 -13.61 -8.11
N ARG A 47 9.58 -13.72 -6.79
CA ARG A 47 9.83 -12.63 -5.84
C ARG A 47 11.32 -12.37 -5.61
N LEU A 48 12.13 -13.43 -5.58
CA LEU A 48 13.57 -13.36 -5.37
C LEU A 48 14.38 -13.12 -6.66
N ARG A 49 13.73 -13.00 -7.81
CA ARG A 49 14.36 -12.90 -9.14
C ARG A 49 15.37 -14.02 -9.41
N MET A 50 15.02 -15.23 -8.96
CA MET A 50 15.82 -16.45 -9.13
C MET A 50 15.07 -17.47 -9.98
N THR A 51 15.74 -18.55 -10.37
CA THR A 51 15.07 -19.70 -11.01
C THR A 51 14.52 -20.65 -9.94
N GLY A 52 13.39 -21.33 -10.22
CA GLY A 52 12.82 -22.31 -9.29
C GLY A 52 13.80 -23.45 -8.94
N HIS A 53 14.62 -23.86 -9.90
CA HIS A 53 15.70 -24.85 -9.67
C HIS A 53 16.80 -24.29 -8.76
N GLY A 54 17.16 -23.02 -8.91
CA GLY A 54 18.12 -22.35 -8.04
C GLY A 54 17.63 -22.26 -6.59
N ILE A 55 16.34 -21.95 -6.38
CA ILE A 55 15.71 -21.96 -5.05
C ILE A 55 15.75 -23.37 -4.44
N ALA A 56 15.32 -24.40 -5.20
CA ALA A 56 15.30 -25.77 -4.70
C ALA A 56 16.70 -26.25 -4.27
N ARG A 57 17.72 -25.96 -5.08
CA ARG A 57 19.11 -26.31 -4.77
C ARG A 57 19.61 -25.59 -3.50
N ARG A 58 19.26 -24.33 -3.31
CA ARG A 58 19.63 -23.57 -2.11
C ARG A 58 18.95 -24.11 -0.85
N ILE A 59 17.69 -24.52 -0.93
CA ILE A 59 16.98 -25.16 0.16
C ILE A 59 17.60 -26.53 0.49
N GLU A 60 17.91 -27.36 -0.50
CA GLU A 60 18.59 -28.66 -0.31
C GLU A 60 19.96 -28.49 0.37
N GLN A 61 20.73 -27.46 0.01
CA GLN A 61 21.99 -27.12 0.66
C GLN A 61 21.78 -26.72 2.13
N LEU A 62 20.76 -25.89 2.41
CA LEU A 62 20.39 -25.46 3.75
C LEU A 62 19.96 -26.65 4.61
N GLU A 63 19.10 -27.53 4.08
CA GLU A 63 18.66 -28.78 4.77
C GLU A 63 19.83 -29.70 5.10
N HIS A 64 20.79 -29.81 4.17
CA HIS A 64 22.01 -30.58 4.41
C HIS A 64 22.88 -29.97 5.51
N GLN A 65 23.05 -28.63 5.52
CA GLN A 65 23.83 -27.92 6.56
C GLN A 65 23.18 -28.05 7.95
N ILE A 66 21.84 -28.02 8.00
CA ILE A 66 21.09 -28.14 9.26
C ILE A 66 20.94 -29.59 9.69
N GLY A 67 21.07 -30.54 8.77
CA GLY A 67 20.85 -31.98 9.03
C GLY A 67 19.38 -32.34 9.16
N ALA A 68 18.45 -31.52 8.65
CA ALA A 68 17.02 -31.76 8.73
C ALA A 68 16.29 -31.28 7.48
N VAL A 69 15.25 -32.02 7.05
CA VAL A 69 14.36 -31.61 5.97
C VAL A 69 13.40 -30.54 6.48
N LEU A 70 13.34 -29.38 5.82
CA LEU A 70 12.53 -28.23 6.23
C LEU A 70 11.19 -28.15 5.49
N PHE A 71 11.11 -28.71 4.26
CA PHE A 71 9.90 -28.70 3.45
C PHE A 71 9.49 -30.07 2.97
N THR A 72 8.18 -30.34 2.95
CA THR A 72 7.57 -31.45 2.22
C THR A 72 6.95 -30.96 0.92
N ARG A 73 7.11 -31.74 -0.17
CA ARG A 73 6.53 -31.42 -1.49
C ARG A 73 5.14 -32.03 -1.60
N HIS A 74 4.19 -31.22 -2.09
CA HIS A 74 2.82 -31.62 -2.38
C HIS A 74 2.45 -31.24 -3.82
N ARG A 75 1.30 -31.72 -4.32
CA ARG A 75 0.83 -31.38 -5.68
C ARG A 75 0.56 -29.91 -5.89
N ASP A 76 0.17 -29.22 -4.84
CA ASP A 76 -0.20 -27.79 -4.77
C ASP A 76 0.92 -26.87 -4.27
N GLY A 77 2.13 -27.43 -4.00
CA GLY A 77 3.27 -26.62 -3.56
C GLY A 77 4.14 -27.30 -2.52
N VAL A 78 4.61 -26.51 -1.53
CA VAL A 78 5.45 -27.01 -0.43
C VAL A 78 4.88 -26.58 0.93
N ARG A 79 5.09 -27.42 1.94
CA ARG A 79 4.69 -27.14 3.33
C ARG A 79 5.87 -27.37 4.25
N LEU A 80 5.94 -26.59 5.35
CA LEU A 80 6.95 -26.76 6.37
C LEU A 80 6.81 -28.11 7.07
N THR A 81 7.93 -28.73 7.39
CA THR A 81 8.02 -29.86 8.32
C THR A 81 7.98 -29.37 9.77
N GLY A 82 7.95 -30.28 10.75
CA GLY A 82 8.14 -29.92 12.16
C GLY A 82 9.44 -29.14 12.39
N ALA A 83 10.56 -29.60 11.80
CA ALA A 83 11.84 -28.89 11.86
C ALA A 83 11.75 -27.50 11.21
N GLY A 84 11.09 -27.38 10.04
CA GLY A 84 10.85 -26.10 9.38
C GLY A 84 10.07 -25.12 10.26
N HIS A 85 9.01 -25.59 10.94
CA HIS A 85 8.25 -24.75 11.87
C HIS A 85 9.07 -24.29 13.09
N HIS A 86 9.92 -25.13 13.64
CA HIS A 86 10.80 -24.76 14.74
C HIS A 86 11.82 -23.68 14.35
N LEU A 87 12.35 -23.74 13.13
CA LEU A 87 13.34 -22.78 12.66
C LEU A 87 12.74 -21.48 12.14
N LEU A 88 11.44 -21.49 11.80
CA LEU A 88 10.76 -20.32 11.23
C LEU A 88 10.89 -19.09 12.13
N SER A 89 10.62 -19.23 13.43
CA SER A 89 10.70 -18.12 14.38
C SER A 89 12.11 -17.55 14.53
N CYS A 90 13.14 -18.41 14.52
CA CYS A 90 14.53 -17.97 14.56
C CYS A 90 14.91 -17.23 13.26
N ALA A 91 14.47 -17.74 12.13
CA ALA A 91 14.72 -17.10 10.83
C ALA A 91 14.04 -15.72 10.73
N GLU A 92 12.82 -15.58 11.25
CA GLU A 92 12.10 -14.30 11.33
C GLU A 92 12.82 -13.29 12.25
N GLN A 93 13.38 -13.72 13.37
CA GLN A 93 14.20 -12.87 14.23
C GLN A 93 15.49 -12.41 13.53
N MET A 94 16.14 -13.28 12.77
CA MET A 94 17.31 -12.91 11.97
C MET A 94 16.95 -11.91 10.87
N GLU A 95 15.82 -12.06 10.22
CA GLU A 95 15.30 -11.09 9.24
C GLU A 95 15.09 -9.74 9.90
N GLU A 96 14.43 -9.69 11.05
CA GLU A 96 14.18 -8.45 11.78
C GLU A 96 15.48 -7.76 12.19
N ALA A 97 16.47 -8.51 12.69
CA ALA A 97 17.80 -7.96 13.01
C ALA A 97 18.50 -7.40 11.76
N SER A 98 18.43 -8.11 10.64
CA SER A 98 19.00 -7.66 9.35
C SER A 98 18.31 -6.38 8.86
N LEU A 99 16.98 -6.32 8.93
CA LEU A 99 16.21 -5.13 8.59
C LEU A 99 16.54 -3.96 9.53
N GLY A 100 16.71 -4.23 10.83
CA GLY A 100 17.17 -3.25 11.82
C GLY A 100 18.53 -2.64 11.44
N PHE A 101 19.46 -3.46 10.94
CA PHE A 101 20.75 -2.98 10.44
C PHE A 101 20.59 -2.05 9.22
N VAL A 102 19.76 -2.43 8.26
CA VAL A 102 19.48 -1.60 7.08
C VAL A 102 18.85 -0.26 7.48
N ARG A 103 17.88 -0.28 8.40
CA ARG A 103 17.23 0.93 8.92
C ARG A 103 18.21 1.87 9.61
N ARG A 104 19.08 1.34 10.51
CA ARG A 104 20.07 2.14 11.25
C ARG A 104 21.18 2.70 10.38
N ARG A 105 21.50 2.07 9.24
CA ARG A 105 22.41 2.67 8.26
C ARG A 105 21.96 4.08 7.84
N GLY A 106 20.65 4.30 7.72
CA GLY A 106 20.08 5.61 7.41
C GLY A 106 20.35 6.69 8.45
N MET A 107 20.61 6.31 9.73
CA MET A 107 20.93 7.25 10.83
C MET A 107 22.35 7.80 10.74
N LEU A 108 23.26 7.11 10.04
CA LEU A 108 24.65 7.54 9.86
C LEU A 108 24.81 8.61 8.77
N ALA A 109 23.77 8.89 8.00
CA ALA A 109 23.76 9.87 6.93
C ALA A 109 23.45 11.28 7.47
N GLN A 110 23.90 12.32 6.75
CA GLN A 110 23.61 13.71 7.09
C GLN A 110 22.10 14.00 7.15
N PRO A 111 21.64 14.88 8.06
CA PRO A 111 20.24 14.95 8.52
C PRO A 111 19.16 15.15 7.44
N LEU A 112 19.44 15.91 6.39
CA LEU A 112 18.45 16.28 5.36
C LEU A 112 18.93 15.94 3.94
N ARG A 113 19.68 14.83 3.78
CA ARG A 113 20.18 14.35 2.49
C ARG A 113 19.88 12.86 2.34
N GLY A 114 19.77 12.41 1.08
CA GLY A 114 19.62 10.98 0.74
C GLY A 114 18.24 10.63 0.24
N GLU A 115 17.89 9.37 0.27
CA GLU A 115 16.66 8.83 -0.27
C GLU A 115 15.59 8.63 0.82
N ILE A 116 14.34 8.87 0.47
CA ILE A 116 13.15 8.49 1.26
C ILE A 116 12.23 7.68 0.35
N ARG A 117 11.89 6.48 0.79
CA ARG A 117 11.01 5.56 0.06
C ARG A 117 9.62 5.58 0.68
N ILE A 118 8.63 5.95 -0.12
CA ILE A 118 7.23 6.05 0.30
C ILE A 118 6.43 4.97 -0.43
N ALA A 119 5.75 4.11 0.32
CA ALA A 119 4.74 3.23 -0.22
C ALA A 119 3.36 3.89 -0.07
N CYS A 120 2.54 3.88 -1.12
CA CYS A 120 1.23 4.50 -1.08
C CYS A 120 0.19 3.67 -1.83
N THR A 121 -1.06 3.68 -1.35
CA THR A 121 -2.19 3.18 -2.14
C THR A 121 -2.28 3.95 -3.45
N GLU A 122 -2.47 3.26 -4.56
CA GLU A 122 -2.30 3.81 -5.91
C GLU A 122 -3.07 5.12 -6.13
N GLY A 123 -4.36 5.17 -5.82
CA GLY A 123 -5.17 6.38 -6.04
C GLY A 123 -4.76 7.57 -5.18
N LEU A 124 -4.42 7.34 -3.90
CA LEU A 124 -3.89 8.40 -3.02
C LEU A 124 -2.53 8.90 -3.52
N GLY A 125 -1.65 7.98 -3.89
CA GLY A 125 -0.32 8.31 -4.40
C GLY A 125 -0.40 9.15 -5.66
N THR A 126 -1.21 8.72 -6.63
CA THR A 126 -1.31 9.37 -7.94
C THR A 126 -2.00 10.73 -7.87
N PHE A 127 -3.19 10.79 -7.27
CA PHE A 127 -4.02 11.99 -7.35
C PHE A 127 -3.78 13.00 -6.24
N TRP A 128 -3.35 12.54 -5.05
CA TRP A 128 -3.20 13.43 -3.89
C TRP A 128 -1.76 13.69 -3.50
N VAL A 129 -0.96 12.63 -3.33
CA VAL A 129 0.41 12.72 -2.81
C VAL A 129 1.36 13.31 -3.86
N THR A 130 1.35 12.79 -5.10
CA THR A 130 2.32 13.17 -6.14
C THR A 130 2.30 14.67 -6.47
N PRO A 131 1.16 15.35 -6.71
CA PRO A 131 1.16 16.79 -6.99
C PRO A 131 1.77 17.62 -5.84
N ARG A 132 1.59 17.18 -4.59
CA ARG A 132 2.07 17.88 -3.39
C ARG A 132 3.54 17.59 -3.06
N LEU A 133 4.06 16.46 -3.54
CA LEU A 133 5.50 16.16 -3.42
C LEU A 133 6.38 17.17 -4.16
N LEU A 134 5.86 17.85 -5.17
CA LEU A 134 6.61 18.87 -5.90
C LEU A 134 7.08 20.00 -4.98
N GLU A 135 6.23 20.47 -4.06
CA GLU A 135 6.60 21.50 -3.10
C GLU A 135 7.63 20.99 -2.11
N PHE A 136 7.44 19.77 -1.62
CA PHE A 136 8.41 19.12 -0.72
C PHE A 136 9.79 18.97 -1.40
N ALA A 137 9.82 18.49 -2.66
CA ALA A 137 11.06 18.31 -3.41
C ALA A 137 11.78 19.64 -3.66
N ARG A 138 11.04 20.72 -3.95
CA ARG A 138 11.62 22.07 -4.09
C ARG A 138 12.20 22.61 -2.77
N ALA A 139 11.53 22.35 -1.65
CA ALA A 139 12.01 22.76 -0.33
C ALA A 139 13.22 21.92 0.17
N HIS A 140 13.36 20.70 -0.34
CA HIS A 140 14.37 19.75 0.09
C HIS A 140 15.10 19.10 -1.10
N PRO A 141 15.85 19.85 -1.93
CA PRO A 141 16.42 19.39 -3.21
C PRO A 141 17.50 18.31 -3.03
N GLN A 142 17.97 18.08 -1.81
CA GLN A 142 18.97 17.03 -1.51
C GLN A 142 18.32 15.70 -1.06
N ILE A 143 16.98 15.67 -1.01
CA ILE A 143 16.22 14.45 -0.70
C ILE A 143 15.66 13.90 -2.00
N LEU A 144 16.06 12.67 -2.35
CA LEU A 144 15.42 11.89 -3.39
C LEU A 144 14.17 11.22 -2.80
N VAL A 145 13.01 11.43 -3.41
CA VAL A 145 11.78 10.72 -3.02
C VAL A 145 11.52 9.59 -4.02
N ASP A 146 11.53 8.35 -3.54
CA ASP A 146 11.09 7.15 -4.27
C ASP A 146 9.64 6.85 -3.83
N LEU A 147 8.66 7.22 -4.65
CA LEU A 147 7.24 6.97 -4.41
C LEU A 147 6.79 5.72 -5.16
N ARG A 148 6.34 4.71 -4.41
CA ARG A 148 5.81 3.44 -4.94
C ARG A 148 4.32 3.36 -4.71
N CYS A 149 3.56 3.54 -5.79
CA CYS A 149 2.12 3.38 -5.77
C CYS A 149 1.76 1.96 -6.19
N SER A 150 1.09 1.23 -5.33
CA SER A 150 0.80 -0.20 -5.55
C SER A 150 -0.57 -0.58 -4.99
N MET A 151 -1.11 -1.68 -5.53
CA MET A 151 -2.26 -2.39 -4.95
C MET A 151 -1.84 -3.40 -3.88
N GLN A 152 -0.55 -3.64 -3.69
CA GLN A 152 -0.04 -4.38 -2.53
C GLN A 152 -0.18 -3.51 -1.29
N ARG A 153 -0.29 -4.15 -0.14
CA ARG A 153 -0.37 -3.46 1.15
C ARG A 153 0.90 -2.63 1.39
N PRO A 154 0.79 -1.29 1.49
CA PRO A 154 1.96 -0.43 1.70
C PRO A 154 2.71 -0.71 3.00
N ASP A 155 2.02 -1.09 4.08
CA ASP A 155 2.63 -1.45 5.37
C ASP A 155 3.50 -2.71 5.30
N ASP A 156 3.23 -3.64 4.38
CA ASP A 156 4.12 -4.79 4.12
C ASP A 156 5.49 -4.35 3.60
N LEU A 157 5.55 -3.32 2.76
CA LEU A 157 6.81 -2.78 2.26
C LEU A 157 7.63 -2.10 3.37
N VAL A 158 6.97 -1.44 4.32
CA VAL A 158 7.65 -0.87 5.49
C VAL A 158 8.18 -1.98 6.40
N ALA A 159 7.39 -2.99 6.68
CA ALA A 159 7.82 -4.11 7.49
C ALA A 159 9.03 -4.83 6.92
N ARG A 160 9.14 -4.93 5.59
CA ARG A 160 10.30 -5.53 4.89
C ARG A 160 11.46 -4.56 4.66
N ALA A 161 11.42 -3.34 5.21
CA ALA A 161 12.38 -2.24 4.97
C ALA A 161 12.57 -1.90 3.46
N GLU A 162 11.57 -2.18 2.64
CA GLU A 162 11.52 -1.78 1.23
C GLU A 162 10.97 -0.37 1.06
N ALA A 163 10.24 0.15 2.07
CA ALA A 163 9.81 1.53 2.19
C ALA A 163 10.13 2.07 3.59
N ASP A 164 10.27 3.38 3.71
CA ASP A 164 10.55 4.07 4.98
C ASP A 164 9.25 4.47 5.68
N LEU A 165 8.20 4.76 4.91
CA LEU A 165 6.85 5.02 5.41
C LEU A 165 5.78 4.55 4.42
N ALA A 166 4.58 4.29 4.93
CA ALA A 166 3.42 3.89 4.14
C ALA A 166 2.24 4.82 4.38
N ILE A 167 1.49 5.14 3.31
CA ILE A 167 0.21 5.85 3.37
C ILE A 167 -0.85 4.95 2.71
N GLN A 168 -1.87 4.53 3.46
CA GLN A 168 -2.85 3.55 2.99
C GLN A 168 -4.25 3.77 3.56
N ILE A 169 -5.25 3.18 2.90
CA ILE A 169 -6.66 3.21 3.32
C ILE A 169 -7.07 1.96 4.09
N GLU A 170 -6.34 0.87 3.95
CA GLU A 170 -6.58 -0.34 4.74
C GLU A 170 -5.99 -0.19 6.12
N GLN A 171 -6.69 -0.71 7.14
CA GLN A 171 -6.14 -0.74 8.49
C GLN A 171 -4.83 -1.54 8.50
N PRO A 172 -3.74 -0.94 9.01
CA PRO A 172 -2.46 -1.64 9.11
C PRO A 172 -2.57 -2.92 9.93
N VAL A 173 -1.85 -3.97 9.50
CA VAL A 173 -1.75 -5.18 10.31
C VAL A 173 -0.89 -4.88 11.54
N PRO A 174 -1.31 -5.32 12.76
CA PRO A 174 -0.50 -5.14 13.96
C PRO A 174 0.90 -5.75 13.76
N ARG A 175 1.93 -4.92 13.87
CA ARG A 175 3.36 -5.26 13.75
C ARG A 175 4.14 -4.25 14.60
N ASP A 176 5.45 -4.38 14.64
CA ASP A 176 6.34 -3.42 15.32
C ASP A 176 6.47 -2.08 14.56
N LEU A 177 5.35 -1.61 14.02
CA LEU A 177 5.25 -0.33 13.32
C LEU A 177 4.47 0.69 14.16
N ILE A 178 4.92 1.94 14.11
CA ILE A 178 4.09 3.06 14.56
C ILE A 178 3.04 3.28 13.48
N THR A 179 1.76 3.22 13.88
CA THR A 179 0.62 3.46 13.01
C THR A 179 -0.19 4.65 13.53
N ARG A 180 -0.57 5.54 12.65
CA ARG A 180 -1.36 6.73 13.00
C ARG A 180 -2.44 6.96 11.96
N ARG A 181 -3.69 7.14 12.38
CA ARG A 181 -4.74 7.67 11.52
C ARG A 181 -4.46 9.16 11.26
N ILE A 182 -4.40 9.55 9.99
CA ILE A 182 -4.06 10.92 9.57
C ILE A 182 -5.21 11.64 8.89
N GLY A 183 -6.31 10.95 8.56
CA GLY A 183 -7.51 11.51 7.96
C GLY A 183 -8.56 10.45 7.69
N ARG A 184 -9.69 10.87 7.13
CA ARG A 184 -10.76 10.01 6.65
C ARG A 184 -11.13 10.39 5.23
N MET A 185 -11.24 9.41 4.37
CA MET A 185 -11.61 9.56 2.97
C MET A 185 -13.06 9.12 2.78
N HIS A 186 -13.83 9.93 2.06
CA HIS A 186 -15.17 9.59 1.63
C HIS A 186 -15.19 9.38 0.13
N ILE A 187 -15.92 8.39 -0.34
CA ILE A 187 -16.06 8.02 -1.74
C ILE A 187 -17.53 8.13 -2.09
N VAL A 188 -17.83 8.88 -3.15
CA VAL A 188 -19.21 9.17 -3.59
C VAL A 188 -19.41 8.74 -5.05
N PRO A 189 -20.66 8.39 -5.43
CA PRO A 189 -20.98 8.11 -6.82
C PRO A 189 -20.86 9.38 -7.65
N CYS A 190 -20.41 9.22 -8.90
CA CYS A 190 -20.25 10.32 -9.85
C CYS A 190 -20.39 9.84 -11.29
N ALA A 191 -20.65 10.79 -12.19
CA ALA A 191 -20.71 10.56 -13.63
C ALA A 191 -20.16 11.76 -14.39
N SER A 192 -19.74 11.56 -15.63
CA SER A 192 -19.40 12.68 -16.49
C SER A 192 -20.67 13.39 -17.00
N LYS A 193 -20.50 14.65 -17.42
CA LYS A 193 -21.58 15.40 -18.07
C LYS A 193 -22.11 14.67 -19.31
N SER A 194 -21.24 14.14 -20.15
CA SER A 194 -21.60 13.41 -21.37
C SER A 194 -22.45 12.15 -21.07
N TYR A 195 -22.14 11.45 -19.97
CA TYR A 195 -22.96 10.33 -19.53
C TYR A 195 -24.36 10.77 -19.10
N ILE A 196 -24.45 11.83 -18.29
CA ILE A 196 -25.72 12.37 -17.81
C ILE A 196 -26.56 12.90 -18.97
N ASP A 197 -25.96 13.58 -19.95
CA ASP A 197 -26.66 14.10 -21.12
C ASP A 197 -27.24 12.96 -21.99
N THR A 198 -26.62 11.77 -21.98
CA THR A 198 -27.04 10.61 -22.77
C THR A 198 -28.05 9.72 -22.03
N TYR A 199 -27.82 9.43 -20.75
CA TYR A 199 -28.55 8.42 -20.00
C TYR A 199 -29.42 8.98 -18.87
N GLY A 200 -29.36 10.29 -18.64
CA GLY A 200 -30.04 10.97 -17.54
C GLY A 200 -29.22 11.03 -16.26
N LEU A 201 -29.61 11.92 -15.35
CA LEU A 201 -29.01 12.07 -14.03
C LEU A 201 -29.59 11.03 -13.06
N PRO A 202 -28.79 10.09 -12.54
CA PRO A 202 -29.27 9.15 -11.52
C PRO A 202 -29.65 9.88 -10.23
N LYS A 203 -30.83 9.58 -9.67
CA LYS A 203 -31.36 10.24 -8.47
C LYS A 203 -31.40 9.35 -7.24
N SER A 204 -31.18 8.06 -7.39
CA SER A 204 -31.20 7.10 -6.30
C SER A 204 -30.30 5.90 -6.59
N LYS A 205 -29.96 5.17 -5.54
CA LYS A 205 -29.26 3.88 -5.64
C LYS A 205 -30.07 2.91 -6.50
N GLN A 206 -31.38 2.82 -6.29
CA GLN A 206 -32.26 1.94 -7.06
C GLN A 206 -32.22 2.28 -8.55
N GLU A 207 -32.24 3.55 -8.92
CA GLU A 207 -32.17 3.96 -10.33
C GLU A 207 -30.83 3.60 -10.97
N ILE A 208 -29.70 3.78 -10.24
CA ILE A 208 -28.40 3.29 -10.70
C ILE A 208 -28.46 1.79 -10.96
N ASP A 209 -29.01 1.08 -10.00
CA ASP A 209 -29.12 -0.36 -10.04
C ASP A 209 -29.98 -0.86 -11.22
N GLU A 210 -31.05 -0.17 -11.57
CA GLU A 210 -32.01 -0.61 -12.60
C GLU A 210 -31.68 -0.14 -14.02
N ARG A 211 -31.09 1.06 -14.16
CA ARG A 211 -31.04 1.76 -15.45
C ARG A 211 -29.65 2.19 -15.89
N HIS A 212 -28.67 2.22 -14.98
CA HIS A 212 -27.34 2.72 -15.29
C HIS A 212 -26.29 1.65 -15.25
N ARG A 213 -25.26 1.84 -16.05
CA ARG A 213 -24.06 0.97 -16.01
C ARG A 213 -23.06 1.52 -15.02
N ILE A 214 -22.25 0.65 -14.42
CA ILE A 214 -21.23 1.05 -13.45
C ILE A 214 -19.82 0.59 -13.86
N VAL A 215 -18.82 1.31 -13.36
CA VAL A 215 -17.43 0.85 -13.33
C VAL A 215 -17.11 0.40 -11.91
N LEU A 216 -16.61 -0.83 -11.77
CA LEU A 216 -16.21 -1.40 -10.48
C LEU A 216 -14.70 -1.26 -10.28
N MET A 217 -14.33 -0.68 -9.14
CA MET A 217 -12.98 -0.75 -8.60
C MET A 217 -12.86 -1.96 -7.68
N PHE A 218 -11.85 -2.79 -7.89
CA PHE A 218 -11.54 -3.88 -6.97
C PHE A 218 -10.08 -3.76 -6.51
N ALA A 219 -9.89 -3.65 -5.20
CA ALA A 219 -8.57 -3.55 -4.60
C ALA A 219 -7.91 -4.93 -4.41
N ASP A 220 -8.72 -5.99 -4.22
CA ASP A 220 -8.23 -7.33 -3.91
C ASP A 220 -8.69 -8.33 -4.96
N GLN A 221 -7.80 -9.28 -5.32
CA GLN A 221 -7.97 -10.27 -6.39
C GLN A 221 -9.20 -11.17 -6.16
N GLY A 222 -10.40 -10.64 -6.41
CA GLY A 222 -11.63 -11.40 -6.45
C GLY A 222 -12.63 -11.12 -5.31
N LYS A 223 -12.22 -10.80 -4.07
CA LYS A 223 -13.14 -10.68 -2.93
C LYS A 223 -14.23 -9.64 -3.11
N ALA A 224 -13.91 -8.46 -3.63
CA ALA A 224 -14.90 -7.42 -3.89
C ALA A 224 -15.87 -7.83 -5.00
N LEU A 225 -15.38 -8.59 -5.98
CA LEU A 225 -16.22 -9.14 -7.05
C LEU A 225 -17.12 -10.26 -6.54
N ASP A 226 -16.60 -11.13 -5.69
CA ASP A 226 -17.40 -12.22 -5.09
C ASP A 226 -18.49 -11.65 -4.20
N LEU A 227 -18.19 -10.64 -3.39
CA LEU A 227 -19.19 -9.93 -2.58
C LEU A 227 -20.24 -9.24 -3.47
N TYR A 228 -19.80 -8.59 -4.55
CA TYR A 228 -20.70 -7.97 -5.51
C TYR A 228 -21.61 -9.01 -6.20
N ASN A 229 -21.05 -10.11 -6.68
CA ASN A 229 -21.80 -11.18 -7.33
C ASN A 229 -22.75 -11.89 -6.37
N GLN A 230 -22.39 -12.02 -5.09
CA GLN A 230 -23.28 -12.55 -4.05
C GLN A 230 -24.43 -11.59 -3.75
N GLN A 231 -24.18 -10.29 -3.73
CA GLN A 231 -25.18 -9.26 -3.48
C GLN A 231 -26.12 -9.04 -4.69
N TYR A 232 -25.60 -9.23 -5.91
CA TYR A 232 -26.30 -8.97 -7.16
C TYR A 232 -26.12 -10.11 -8.19
N PRO A 233 -26.54 -11.35 -7.90
CA PRO A 233 -26.27 -12.52 -8.74
C PRO A 233 -26.85 -12.41 -10.15
N GLU A 234 -28.01 -11.78 -10.31
CA GLU A 234 -28.66 -11.62 -11.62
C GLU A 234 -28.01 -10.56 -12.51
N ARG A 235 -27.26 -9.62 -11.94
CA ARG A 235 -26.68 -8.47 -12.64
C ARG A 235 -25.31 -8.73 -13.23
N SER A 236 -24.59 -9.69 -12.73
CA SER A 236 -23.29 -10.11 -13.30
C SER A 236 -23.46 -10.62 -14.75
N GLN A 237 -24.67 -11.04 -15.13
CA GLN A 237 -24.99 -11.56 -16.46
C GLN A 237 -25.58 -10.52 -17.43
N THR A 238 -26.01 -9.34 -16.96
CA THR A 238 -26.83 -8.40 -17.77
C THR A 238 -26.07 -7.20 -18.35
N GLY A 239 -24.72 -7.17 -18.28
CA GLY A 239 -23.93 -6.03 -18.77
C GLY A 239 -24.07 -4.75 -17.92
N PHE A 240 -24.61 -4.84 -16.71
CA PHE A 240 -24.67 -3.76 -15.73
C PHE A 240 -23.28 -3.23 -15.38
N VAL A 241 -22.31 -4.11 -15.19
CA VAL A 241 -20.90 -3.74 -15.03
C VAL A 241 -20.29 -3.51 -16.39
N ALA A 242 -20.03 -2.23 -16.71
CA ALA A 242 -19.41 -1.85 -17.97
C ALA A 242 -17.92 -2.18 -18.03
N MET A 243 -17.23 -2.04 -16.90
CA MET A 243 -15.79 -2.26 -16.78
C MET A 243 -15.44 -2.60 -15.34
N ARG A 244 -14.38 -3.38 -15.16
CA ARG A 244 -13.72 -3.65 -13.87
C ARG A 244 -12.26 -3.28 -13.97
N THR A 245 -11.74 -2.64 -12.93
CA THR A 245 -10.34 -2.25 -12.87
C THR A 245 -9.82 -2.26 -11.44
N ASN A 246 -8.53 -2.47 -11.27
CA ASN A 246 -7.81 -2.31 -10.01
C ASN A 246 -6.93 -1.05 -10.01
N VAL A 247 -7.07 -0.18 -11.03
CA VAL A 247 -6.23 1.00 -11.23
C VAL A 247 -7.12 2.25 -11.18
N SER A 248 -6.88 3.15 -10.24
CA SER A 248 -7.70 4.35 -10.02
C SER A 248 -7.67 5.31 -11.20
N THR A 249 -6.55 5.38 -11.94
CA THR A 249 -6.45 6.19 -13.15
C THR A 249 -7.34 5.65 -14.28
N ALA A 250 -7.43 4.32 -14.44
CA ALA A 250 -8.33 3.70 -15.40
C ALA A 250 -9.81 3.88 -15.00
N LEU A 251 -10.11 3.79 -13.71
CA LEU A 251 -11.45 4.11 -13.17
C LEU A 251 -11.84 5.54 -13.52
N TYR A 252 -10.97 6.50 -13.21
CA TYR A 252 -11.20 7.91 -13.50
C TYR A 252 -11.42 8.16 -15.01
N ALA A 253 -10.55 7.61 -15.85
CA ALA A 253 -10.66 7.74 -17.30
C ALA A 253 -11.98 7.16 -17.84
N ALA A 254 -12.43 6.02 -17.35
CA ALA A 254 -13.68 5.40 -17.75
C ALA A 254 -14.90 6.27 -17.38
N ILE A 255 -14.91 6.86 -16.18
CA ILE A 255 -16.01 7.76 -15.77
C ILE A 255 -16.01 9.02 -16.62
N VAL A 256 -14.86 9.67 -16.78
CA VAL A 256 -14.73 10.93 -17.54
C VAL A 256 -15.08 10.75 -19.03
N SER A 257 -14.78 9.57 -19.60
CA SER A 257 -15.15 9.26 -21.01
C SER A 257 -16.64 9.04 -21.22
N GLY A 258 -17.45 8.99 -20.17
CA GLY A 258 -18.89 8.73 -20.25
C GLY A 258 -19.26 7.26 -20.40
N LEU A 259 -18.38 6.35 -20.00
CA LEU A 259 -18.65 4.91 -20.08
C LEU A 259 -19.75 4.46 -19.12
N ALA A 260 -19.71 4.96 -17.86
CA ALA A 260 -20.60 4.51 -16.80
C ALA A 260 -20.52 5.42 -15.56
N VAL A 261 -21.41 5.19 -14.60
CA VAL A 261 -21.32 5.72 -13.24
C VAL A 261 -20.17 5.02 -12.50
N GLY A 262 -19.43 5.78 -11.70
CA GLY A 262 -18.37 5.24 -10.85
C GLY A 262 -18.32 5.95 -9.51
N TRP A 263 -17.38 5.54 -8.65
CA TRP A 263 -17.21 6.11 -7.32
C TRP A 263 -15.81 6.72 -7.23
N LEU A 264 -15.72 7.99 -6.84
CA LEU A 264 -14.46 8.69 -6.64
C LEU A 264 -14.36 9.25 -5.21
N PRO A 265 -13.14 9.28 -4.66
CA PRO A 265 -12.87 10.00 -3.42
C PRO A 265 -13.21 11.49 -3.54
N THR A 266 -13.76 12.04 -2.46
CA THR A 266 -14.18 13.46 -2.42
C THR A 266 -13.04 14.42 -2.69
N TYR A 267 -11.80 14.08 -2.35
CA TYR A 267 -10.63 14.91 -2.68
C TYR A 267 -10.41 15.09 -4.19
N CYS A 268 -10.87 14.15 -5.04
CA CYS A 268 -10.78 14.31 -6.49
C CYS A 268 -11.54 15.54 -6.97
N PHE A 269 -12.70 15.83 -6.37
CA PHE A 269 -13.48 17.04 -6.70
C PHE A 269 -12.79 18.31 -6.20
N ALA A 270 -12.09 18.23 -5.06
CA ALA A 270 -11.32 19.35 -4.52
C ALA A 270 -10.14 19.75 -5.44
N ILE A 271 -9.58 18.79 -6.18
CA ILE A 271 -8.49 19.01 -7.13
C ILE A 271 -8.97 19.14 -8.58
N GLY A 272 -10.29 19.31 -8.80
CA GLY A 272 -10.86 19.67 -10.10
C GLY A 272 -11.16 18.52 -11.03
N ALA A 273 -11.68 17.40 -10.51
CA ALA A 273 -12.15 16.31 -11.36
C ALA A 273 -13.28 16.75 -12.30
N SER A 274 -13.18 16.42 -13.60
CA SER A 274 -14.17 16.75 -14.64
C SER A 274 -15.37 15.80 -14.61
N VAL A 275 -15.93 15.56 -13.44
CA VAL A 275 -17.11 14.72 -13.22
C VAL A 275 -18.06 15.39 -12.23
N ILE A 276 -19.30 14.98 -12.26
CA ILE A 276 -20.38 15.53 -11.43
C ILE A 276 -20.64 14.53 -10.29
N PRO A 277 -20.48 14.95 -9.02
CA PRO A 277 -20.89 14.11 -7.89
C PRO A 277 -22.40 13.98 -7.87
N LEU A 278 -22.90 12.78 -7.65
CA LEU A 278 -24.32 12.51 -7.58
C LEU A 278 -24.80 12.70 -6.14
N ASP A 279 -25.88 13.42 -5.95
CA ASP A 279 -26.51 13.65 -4.64
C ASP A 279 -27.38 12.42 -4.27
N ILE A 280 -26.69 11.35 -3.95
CA ILE A 280 -27.28 10.05 -3.58
C ILE A 280 -26.66 9.61 -2.27
N ASP A 281 -27.50 9.17 -1.32
CA ASP A 281 -27.05 8.61 -0.05
C ASP A 281 -26.39 7.24 -0.24
N TRP A 282 -25.21 7.26 -0.85
CA TRP A 282 -24.37 6.10 -1.10
C TRP A 282 -22.89 6.47 -0.96
N VAL A 283 -22.46 6.62 0.27
CA VAL A 283 -21.11 7.05 0.64
C VAL A 283 -20.35 5.90 1.29
N TYR A 284 -19.15 5.64 0.79
CA TYR A 284 -18.17 4.78 1.47
C TYR A 284 -17.14 5.64 2.19
N SER A 285 -16.72 5.21 3.39
CA SER A 285 -15.73 5.93 4.18
C SER A 285 -14.62 5.01 4.62
N PHE A 286 -13.38 5.47 4.48
CA PHE A 286 -12.17 4.74 4.86
C PHE A 286 -11.22 5.66 5.62
N ASP A 287 -10.62 5.14 6.67
CA ASP A 287 -9.57 5.84 7.38
C ASP A 287 -8.27 5.84 6.57
N ILE A 288 -7.53 6.93 6.65
CA ILE A 288 -6.21 7.03 6.02
C ILE A 288 -5.17 6.85 7.12
N TRP A 289 -4.28 5.89 6.91
CA TRP A 289 -3.26 5.49 7.86
C TRP A 289 -1.87 5.83 7.36
N LEU A 290 -1.04 6.31 8.27
CA LEU A 290 0.40 6.46 8.11
C LEU A 290 1.09 5.42 8.98
N SER A 291 2.03 4.66 8.41
CA SER A 291 2.79 3.63 9.11
C SER A 291 4.29 3.79 8.84
N TYR A 292 5.13 3.62 9.87
CA TYR A 292 6.58 3.64 9.76
C TYR A 292 7.23 2.88 10.92
N HIS A 293 8.48 2.44 10.72
CA HIS A 293 9.20 1.78 11.80
C HIS A 293 9.69 2.80 12.85
N PRO A 294 9.64 2.49 14.17
CA PRO A 294 10.07 3.41 15.24
C PRO A 294 11.48 3.98 15.02
N ASP A 295 12.44 3.13 14.64
CA ASP A 295 13.83 3.55 14.39
C ASP A 295 13.93 4.62 13.30
N LEU A 296 13.09 4.55 12.25
CA LEU A 296 13.09 5.51 11.15
C LEU A 296 12.48 6.86 11.55
N GLY A 297 11.57 6.88 12.52
CA GLY A 297 11.00 8.10 13.07
C GLY A 297 12.04 9.04 13.71
N GLN A 298 13.24 8.53 14.05
CA GLN A 298 14.37 9.31 14.56
C GLN A 298 15.29 9.86 13.46
N VAL A 299 15.15 9.38 12.21
CA VAL A 299 15.95 9.88 11.08
C VAL A 299 15.40 11.21 10.61
N PRO A 300 16.17 12.31 10.66
CA PRO A 300 15.62 13.66 10.44
C PRO A 300 14.90 13.86 9.11
N ARG A 301 15.43 13.31 8.00
CA ARG A 301 14.75 13.38 6.70
C ARG A 301 13.42 12.62 6.68
N VAL A 302 13.36 11.44 7.33
CA VAL A 302 12.13 10.64 7.42
C VAL A 302 11.13 11.32 8.33
N ARG A 303 11.57 11.87 9.48
CA ARG A 303 10.74 12.66 10.37
C ARG A 303 10.10 13.84 9.64
N ARG A 304 10.88 14.56 8.85
CA ARG A 304 10.38 15.68 8.04
C ARG A 304 9.30 15.24 7.05
N MET A 305 9.47 14.06 6.42
CA MET A 305 8.47 13.49 5.52
C MET A 305 7.21 13.04 6.27
N ILE A 306 7.35 12.47 7.47
CA ILE A 306 6.22 12.10 8.33
C ILE A 306 5.38 13.35 8.67
N ASP A 307 6.04 14.43 9.12
CA ASP A 307 5.36 15.68 9.47
C ASP A 307 4.66 16.28 8.24
N TRP A 308 5.33 16.28 7.08
CA TRP A 308 4.74 16.72 5.83
C TRP A 308 3.52 15.85 5.46
N ALA A 309 3.61 14.52 5.55
CA ALA A 309 2.51 13.64 5.22
C ALA A 309 1.29 13.91 6.12
N ILE A 310 1.48 14.07 7.43
CA ILE A 310 0.40 14.41 8.36
C ILE A 310 -0.27 15.74 7.96
N GLU A 311 0.52 16.73 7.56
CA GLU A 311 0.01 18.04 7.15
C GLU A 311 -0.83 17.99 5.87
N GLN A 312 -0.50 17.09 4.91
CA GLN A 312 -1.26 16.96 3.66
C GLN A 312 -2.67 16.38 3.86
N PHE A 313 -2.90 15.70 4.98
CA PHE A 313 -4.20 15.10 5.31
C PHE A 313 -4.90 15.81 6.49
N ASP A 314 -4.38 16.97 6.92
CA ASP A 314 -4.96 17.74 8.03
C ASP A 314 -6.41 18.17 7.70
N PRO A 315 -7.43 17.68 8.43
CA PRO A 315 -8.83 17.98 8.16
C PRO A 315 -9.21 19.47 8.40
N GLN A 316 -8.34 20.25 9.06
CA GLN A 316 -8.55 21.70 9.19
C GLN A 316 -8.18 22.43 7.89
N LYS A 317 -7.14 21.95 7.19
CA LYS A 317 -6.68 22.50 5.90
C LYS A 317 -7.40 21.87 4.72
N CYS A 318 -7.72 20.59 4.84
CA CYS A 318 -8.31 19.74 3.80
C CYS A 318 -9.64 19.16 4.28
N PRO A 319 -10.75 19.92 4.21
CA PRO A 319 -12.05 19.51 4.77
C PRO A 319 -12.63 18.20 4.25
N TRP A 320 -12.22 17.76 3.07
CA TRP A 320 -12.59 16.47 2.47
C TRP A 320 -11.94 15.25 3.15
N PHE A 321 -11.07 15.46 4.15
CA PHE A 321 -10.52 14.41 5.03
C PHE A 321 -11.05 14.47 6.46
N ARG A 322 -12.13 15.21 6.71
CA ARG A 322 -12.80 15.26 8.01
C ARG A 322 -13.48 13.92 8.33
N GLU A 323 -13.81 13.76 9.61
CA GLU A 323 -14.63 12.63 10.10
C GLU A 323 -16.01 12.64 9.45
N ASP A 324 -16.65 13.81 9.50
CA ASP A 324 -17.97 14.01 8.93
C ASP A 324 -17.89 14.21 7.42
N PHE A 325 -18.75 13.50 6.72
CA PHE A 325 -18.88 13.65 5.28
C PHE A 325 -19.36 15.07 4.89
N ILE A 326 -18.68 15.64 3.93
CA ILE A 326 -19.10 16.88 3.26
C ILE A 326 -19.29 16.57 1.78
N HIS A 327 -20.49 16.82 1.27
CA HIS A 327 -20.75 16.60 -0.15
C HIS A 327 -19.90 17.54 -1.02
N PRO A 328 -19.29 17.07 -2.13
CA PRO A 328 -18.36 17.88 -2.94
C PRO A 328 -18.94 19.20 -3.47
N THR A 329 -20.23 19.30 -3.69
CA THR A 329 -20.88 20.58 -4.08
C THR A 329 -20.72 21.68 -3.06
N ALA A 330 -20.46 21.33 -1.79
CA ALA A 330 -20.20 22.30 -0.73
C ALA A 330 -18.75 22.74 -0.63
N PHE A 331 -17.84 22.23 -1.47
CA PHE A 331 -16.40 22.55 -1.39
C PHE A 331 -16.05 23.95 -1.86
N GLU A 332 -16.86 24.61 -2.69
CA GLU A 332 -16.58 25.97 -3.19
C GLU A 332 -16.22 26.96 -2.08
N LYS A 333 -16.86 26.82 -0.89
CA LYS A 333 -16.59 27.69 0.26
C LYS A 333 -15.21 27.47 0.90
N TYR A 334 -14.55 26.34 0.59
CA TYR A 334 -13.24 25.98 1.15
C TYR A 334 -12.11 26.13 0.14
N LEU A 335 -12.44 26.12 -1.16
CA LEU A 335 -11.45 26.25 -2.24
C LEU A 335 -11.09 27.73 -2.41
N ARG A 336 -9.80 28.03 -2.50
CA ARG A 336 -9.34 29.38 -2.85
C ARG A 336 -9.73 29.66 -4.31
N LYS A 337 -10.28 30.85 -4.58
CA LYS A 337 -10.56 31.29 -5.95
C LYS A 337 -9.27 31.25 -6.76
N GLY A 338 -9.24 30.44 -7.83
CA GLY A 338 -8.11 30.36 -8.74
C GLY A 338 -7.18 29.14 -8.56
N SER A 339 -7.52 28.17 -7.68
CA SER A 339 -6.81 26.89 -7.70
C SER A 339 -7.09 26.18 -9.04
N PRO A 340 -6.06 25.94 -9.90
CA PRO A 340 -6.28 25.22 -11.14
C PRO A 340 -6.72 23.79 -10.83
N GLY A 341 -7.55 23.24 -11.70
CA GLY A 341 -7.91 21.81 -11.64
C GLY A 341 -6.65 20.97 -11.86
N GLU A 342 -6.00 20.58 -10.75
CA GLU A 342 -4.72 19.85 -10.77
C GLU A 342 -4.84 18.51 -11.48
N ILE A 343 -6.01 17.87 -11.39
CA ILE A 343 -6.24 16.54 -11.97
C ILE A 343 -6.32 16.61 -13.51
N ASP A 344 -7.00 17.60 -14.06
CA ASP A 344 -7.14 17.73 -15.51
C ASP A 344 -5.85 18.18 -16.18
N ALA A 345 -5.07 19.03 -15.49
CA ALA A 345 -3.74 19.43 -15.94
C ALA A 345 -2.77 18.23 -15.97
N ALA A 346 -2.82 17.36 -14.96
CA ALA A 346 -1.99 16.15 -14.90
C ALA A 346 -2.29 15.15 -16.03
N PHE A 347 -3.55 15.12 -16.53
CA PHE A 347 -3.96 14.25 -17.65
C PHE A 347 -4.03 14.95 -19.01
N GLY A 348 -3.40 16.15 -19.15
CA GLY A 348 -3.21 16.81 -20.44
C GLY A 348 -4.45 17.49 -21.03
N ARG A 349 -5.52 17.65 -20.29
CA ARG A 349 -6.68 18.44 -20.72
C ARG A 349 -6.43 19.92 -20.47
N GLN A 350 -5.99 20.62 -21.49
CA GLN A 350 -6.01 22.08 -21.48
C GLN A 350 -7.47 22.58 -21.40
N LYS A 351 -7.74 23.54 -20.49
CA LYS A 351 -9.01 24.28 -20.54
C LYS A 351 -9.18 24.83 -21.94
N LYS A 352 -10.21 24.41 -22.65
CA LYS A 352 -10.66 25.19 -23.85
C LYS A 352 -11.02 26.57 -23.32
N GLU A 353 -10.24 27.57 -23.70
CA GLU A 353 -10.66 28.96 -23.51
C GLU A 353 -12.03 29.15 -24.18
N PRO A 354 -12.97 29.82 -23.52
CA PRO A 354 -14.22 30.18 -24.17
C PRO A 354 -13.87 31.03 -25.40
N GLN A 355 -14.17 30.50 -26.56
CA GLN A 355 -14.13 31.31 -27.78
C GLN A 355 -15.15 32.43 -27.59
N GLY A 356 -14.64 33.69 -27.54
CA GLY A 356 -15.40 34.90 -27.39
C GLY A 356 -16.31 35.22 -28.60
#